data_057ca1feb2fcb27ea3fe27b4a66b7ba1
#
_entry.id   057ca1feb2fcb27ea3fe27b4a66b7ba1
#
_cell.length_a   1.000
_cell.length_b   1.000
_cell.length_c   1.000
_cell.angle_alpha   90.00
_cell.angle_beta   90.00
_cell.angle_gamma   90.00
#
_symmetry.space_group_name_H-M   'P 1'
#
loop_
_entity.id
_entity.type
_entity.pdbx_description
1 polymer ?
#
loop_
_entity_poly.entity_id
_entity_poly.type
_entity_poly.pdbx_seq_one_letter_code
_entity_poly.pdbx_strand_id
1 'polypeptide(L)'
;MKISKSFKIYIHIILVFLISKNLLAAEDFSKNIVIHEKPLIIKELKFKDFNLQDVDLTNKKGNIMIINFWASWCLPCKREMPSLAKLAQKYPDIKIYAINMEKPNKLRAGDFFKSIGITSLDIYFDPDFKLVKTFKMRGLPTSILINKDGSEFGRVVGEVDFNSEKFIQLLKKYI
;
A
#
# COMPACT_ATOMS: atom_id res chain seq x y z
N MET A 1 21.19 -17.71 48.61
CA MET A 1 20.35 -18.68 47.87
C MET A 1 21.00 -18.92 46.51
N LYS A 2 21.72 -20.06 46.29
CA LYS A 2 22.42 -20.33 45.03
C LYS A 2 21.41 -20.89 44.01
N ILE A 3 21.16 -20.12 42.96
CA ILE A 3 20.30 -20.56 41.84
C ILE A 3 20.96 -21.75 41.17
N SER A 4 20.23 -22.89 41.09
CA SER A 4 20.71 -24.17 40.54
C SER A 4 21.18 -23.96 39.09
N LYS A 5 22.27 -24.66 38.69
CA LYS A 5 22.79 -24.65 37.31
C LYS A 5 21.71 -25.02 36.28
N SER A 6 20.81 -25.96 36.62
CA SER A 6 19.67 -26.35 35.77
C SER A 6 18.71 -25.21 35.52
N PHE A 7 18.43 -24.35 36.52
CA PHE A 7 17.53 -23.22 36.39
C PHE A 7 18.09 -22.14 35.45
N LYS A 8 19.42 -21.92 35.47
CA LYS A 8 20.09 -20.99 34.53
C LYS A 8 20.01 -21.49 33.08
N ILE A 9 20.13 -22.80 32.86
CA ILE A 9 20.03 -23.42 31.53
C ILE A 9 18.61 -23.28 31.00
N TYR A 10 17.56 -23.49 31.80
CA TYR A 10 16.18 -23.29 31.42
C TYR A 10 15.86 -21.83 31.02
N ILE A 11 16.39 -20.87 31.77
CA ILE A 11 16.22 -19.45 31.43
C ILE A 11 16.87 -19.12 30.08
N HIS A 12 18.07 -19.65 29.80
CA HIS A 12 18.76 -19.43 28.53
C HIS A 12 18.00 -20.05 27.36
N ILE A 13 17.44 -21.25 27.50
CA ILE A 13 16.64 -21.93 26.47
C ILE A 13 15.37 -21.15 26.19
N ILE A 14 14.68 -20.66 27.23
CA ILE A 14 13.46 -19.84 27.07
C ILE A 14 13.80 -18.50 26.38
N LEU A 15 14.91 -17.86 26.74
CA LEU A 15 15.34 -16.60 26.13
C LEU A 15 15.71 -16.78 24.65
N VAL A 16 16.40 -17.86 24.30
CA VAL A 16 16.72 -18.19 22.90
C VAL A 16 15.48 -18.52 22.11
N PHE A 17 14.49 -19.20 22.72
CA PHE A 17 13.20 -19.52 22.06
C PHE A 17 12.32 -18.28 21.85
N LEU A 18 12.39 -17.29 22.76
CA LEU A 18 11.69 -16.02 22.61
C LEU A 18 12.34 -15.11 21.55
N ILE A 19 13.66 -15.15 21.44
CA ILE A 19 14.40 -14.41 20.40
C ILE A 19 14.16 -15.02 19.03
N SER A 20 14.09 -16.36 18.91
CA SER A 20 13.85 -17.02 17.62
C SER A 20 12.44 -16.79 17.07
N LYS A 21 11.42 -16.63 17.91
CA LYS A 21 10.06 -16.30 17.46
C LYS A 21 9.93 -14.90 16.87
N ASN A 22 10.74 -13.94 17.35
CA ASN A 22 10.75 -12.58 16.79
C ASN A 22 11.55 -12.47 15.48
N LEU A 23 12.41 -13.45 15.18
CA LEU A 23 13.20 -13.45 13.94
C LEU A 23 12.46 -14.07 12.75
N LEU A 24 11.42 -14.89 13.00
CA LEU A 24 10.63 -15.55 11.94
C LEU A 24 9.46 -14.73 11.38
N ALA A 25 9.16 -13.57 11.94
CA ALA A 25 8.03 -12.73 11.55
C ALA A 25 8.42 -11.44 10.78
N ALA A 26 9.67 -11.32 10.37
CA ALA A 26 10.04 -10.30 9.39
C ALA A 26 9.67 -10.86 8.00
N GLU A 27 8.38 -10.80 7.62
CA GLU A 27 8.00 -10.97 6.21
C GLU A 27 8.94 -10.09 5.38
N ASP A 28 9.54 -10.70 4.36
CA ASP A 28 10.51 -10.02 3.51
C ASP A 28 9.77 -8.94 2.70
N PHE A 29 9.62 -7.77 3.34
CA PHE A 29 9.01 -6.56 2.81
C PHE A 29 9.49 -6.22 1.39
N SER A 30 10.72 -6.64 1.03
CA SER A 30 11.33 -6.33 -0.26
C SER A 30 10.71 -7.10 -1.43
N LYS A 31 10.09 -8.26 -1.17
CA LYS A 31 9.57 -9.14 -2.25
C LYS A 31 8.41 -8.52 -3.02
N ASN A 32 7.62 -7.69 -2.34
CA ASN A 32 6.43 -7.07 -2.92
C ASN A 32 6.70 -5.68 -3.51
N ILE A 33 7.92 -5.13 -3.36
CA ILE A 33 8.25 -3.79 -3.84
C ILE A 33 9.27 -3.87 -4.96
N VAL A 34 8.91 -3.30 -6.09
CA VAL A 34 9.78 -3.16 -7.26
C VAL A 34 10.10 -1.67 -7.43
N ILE A 35 11.38 -1.32 -7.35
CA ILE A 35 11.87 0.03 -7.65
C ILE A 35 12.53 0.00 -9.03
N HIS A 36 12.16 0.94 -9.88
CA HIS A 36 12.71 1.03 -11.23
C HIS A 36 14.09 1.69 -11.20
N GLU A 37 15.03 1.16 -11.97
CA GLU A 37 16.35 1.79 -12.18
C GLU A 37 16.20 3.21 -12.76
N LYS A 38 15.23 3.38 -13.66
CA LYS A 38 14.84 4.68 -14.23
C LYS A 38 13.32 4.82 -14.11
N PRO A 39 12.81 5.95 -13.60
CA PRO A 39 11.37 6.18 -13.53
C PRO A 39 10.70 6.05 -14.90
N LEU A 40 9.49 5.48 -14.91
CA LEU A 40 8.72 5.24 -16.11
C LEU A 40 7.76 6.41 -16.37
N ILE A 41 7.70 6.89 -17.60
CA ILE A 41 6.77 7.94 -18.01
C ILE A 41 5.35 7.37 -18.06
N ILE A 42 4.42 8.00 -17.35
CA ILE A 42 3.01 7.67 -17.37
C ILE A 42 2.35 8.49 -18.47
N LYS A 43 1.90 7.83 -19.54
CA LYS A 43 1.28 8.49 -20.71
C LYS A 43 -0.14 8.97 -20.42
N GLU A 44 -0.86 8.25 -19.60
CA GLU A 44 -2.25 8.55 -19.24
C GLU A 44 -2.56 8.04 -17.83
N LEU A 45 -3.14 8.94 -17.01
CA LEU A 45 -3.58 8.63 -15.65
C LEU A 45 -4.94 9.31 -15.42
N LYS A 46 -6.00 8.67 -15.96
CA LYS A 46 -7.39 9.16 -15.91
C LYS A 46 -8.29 8.11 -15.29
N PHE A 47 -9.18 8.55 -14.42
CA PHE A 47 -10.15 7.71 -13.74
C PHE A 47 -11.34 8.56 -13.28
N LYS A 48 -12.27 8.01 -12.52
CA LYS A 48 -13.45 8.72 -12.02
C LYS A 48 -13.37 8.86 -10.51
N ASP A 49 -13.85 10.00 -10.01
CA ASP A 49 -14.05 10.17 -8.56
C ASP A 49 -15.29 9.39 -8.08
N PHE A 50 -15.62 9.53 -6.79
CA PHE A 50 -16.78 8.88 -6.18
C PHE A 50 -18.10 9.31 -6.85
N ASN A 51 -18.18 10.51 -7.42
CA ASN A 51 -19.35 11.02 -8.13
C ASN A 51 -19.35 10.70 -9.61
N LEU A 52 -18.37 9.92 -10.08
CA LEU A 52 -18.15 9.55 -11.47
C LEU A 52 -17.75 10.73 -12.37
N GLN A 53 -17.22 11.80 -11.76
CA GLN A 53 -16.61 12.91 -12.49
C GLN A 53 -15.20 12.52 -12.93
N ASP A 54 -14.76 13.10 -14.05
CA ASP A 54 -13.41 12.85 -14.57
C ASP A 54 -12.33 13.42 -13.66
N VAL A 55 -11.33 12.60 -13.37
CA VAL A 55 -10.07 12.98 -12.72
C VAL A 55 -8.93 12.69 -13.69
N ASP A 56 -8.16 13.71 -14.04
CA ASP A 56 -6.98 13.58 -14.90
C ASP A 56 -5.72 14.01 -14.12
N LEU A 57 -4.85 13.05 -13.86
CA LEU A 57 -3.57 13.25 -13.20
C LEU A 57 -2.38 13.07 -14.15
N THR A 58 -2.60 12.95 -15.45
CA THR A 58 -1.57 12.62 -16.46
C THR A 58 -0.35 13.54 -16.39
N ASN A 59 -0.57 14.84 -16.12
CA ASN A 59 0.51 15.83 -16.01
C ASN A 59 0.64 16.41 -14.59
N LYS A 60 0.06 15.73 -13.59
CA LYS A 60 0.10 16.19 -12.21
C LYS A 60 1.51 16.04 -11.65
N LYS A 61 2.05 17.15 -11.13
CA LYS A 61 3.40 17.24 -10.53
C LYS A 61 3.33 17.87 -9.14
N GLY A 62 4.44 17.82 -8.43
CA GLY A 62 4.64 18.52 -7.16
C GLY A 62 4.43 17.67 -5.91
N ASN A 63 3.71 16.54 -6.01
CA ASN A 63 3.49 15.64 -4.88
C ASN A 63 3.93 14.22 -5.21
N ILE A 64 4.34 13.47 -4.19
CA ILE A 64 4.38 12.01 -4.26
C ILE A 64 2.93 11.52 -4.34
N MET A 65 2.66 10.59 -5.26
CA MET A 65 1.35 9.97 -5.38
C MET A 65 1.44 8.45 -5.25
N ILE A 66 0.45 7.87 -4.61
CA ILE A 66 0.24 6.42 -4.53
C ILE A 66 -1.10 6.11 -5.17
N ILE A 67 -1.09 5.39 -6.28
CA ILE A 67 -2.30 4.90 -6.92
C ILE A 67 -2.49 3.46 -6.48
N ASN A 68 -3.40 3.22 -5.56
CA ASN A 68 -3.68 1.89 -5.01
C ASN A 68 -4.90 1.29 -5.69
N PHE A 69 -4.74 0.12 -6.28
CA PHE A 69 -5.80 -0.64 -6.94
C PHE A 69 -6.32 -1.74 -6.04
N TRP A 70 -7.63 -1.75 -5.81
CA TRP A 70 -8.29 -2.64 -4.88
C TRP A 70 -9.67 -3.12 -5.37
N ALA A 71 -10.22 -4.13 -4.70
CA ALA A 71 -11.60 -4.57 -4.90
C ALA A 71 -12.22 -5.04 -3.57
N SER A 72 -13.55 -4.99 -3.47
CA SER A 72 -14.27 -5.34 -2.25
C SER A 72 -14.13 -6.82 -1.85
N TRP A 73 -13.91 -7.71 -2.80
CA TRP A 73 -13.68 -9.14 -2.62
C TRP A 73 -12.20 -9.51 -2.37
N CYS A 74 -11.27 -8.55 -2.49
CA CYS A 74 -9.84 -8.78 -2.36
C CYS A 74 -9.43 -8.79 -0.87
N LEU A 75 -9.21 -9.97 -0.31
CA LEU A 75 -8.84 -10.11 1.11
C LEU A 75 -7.51 -9.45 1.48
N PRO A 76 -6.41 -9.60 0.68
CA PRO A 76 -5.18 -8.85 0.98
C PRO A 76 -5.38 -7.33 0.90
N CYS A 77 -6.21 -6.81 -0.01
CA CYS A 77 -6.53 -5.38 -0.05
C CYS A 77 -7.18 -4.92 1.27
N LYS A 78 -8.11 -5.74 1.82
CA LYS A 78 -8.76 -5.46 3.10
C LYS A 78 -7.76 -5.33 4.24
N ARG A 79 -6.69 -6.14 4.24
CA ARG A 79 -5.66 -6.13 5.29
C ARG A 79 -4.72 -4.93 5.18
N GLU A 80 -4.31 -4.53 3.96
CA GLU A 80 -3.36 -3.43 3.77
C GLU A 80 -3.96 -2.03 3.92
N MET A 81 -5.23 -1.83 3.51
CA MET A 81 -5.86 -0.51 3.43
C MET A 81 -5.85 0.29 4.75
N PRO A 82 -6.01 -0.30 5.95
CA PRO A 82 -5.86 0.46 7.19
C PRO A 82 -4.48 1.09 7.38
N SER A 83 -3.41 0.43 6.90
CA SER A 83 -2.06 1.00 6.94
C SER A 83 -1.88 2.13 5.93
N LEU A 84 -2.49 2.01 4.75
CA LEU A 84 -2.52 3.06 3.73
C LEU A 84 -3.28 4.30 4.22
N ALA A 85 -4.41 4.10 4.91
CA ALA A 85 -5.18 5.18 5.53
C ALA A 85 -4.39 5.92 6.62
N LYS A 86 -3.61 5.18 7.44
CA LYS A 86 -2.71 5.77 8.44
C LYS A 86 -1.59 6.58 7.78
N LEU A 87 -1.03 6.10 6.67
CA LEU A 87 -0.03 6.82 5.90
C LEU A 87 -0.58 8.16 5.40
N ALA A 88 -1.80 8.17 4.83
CA ALA A 88 -2.46 9.38 4.35
C ALA A 88 -2.65 10.44 5.46
N GLN A 89 -3.07 10.00 6.65
CA GLN A 89 -3.25 10.90 7.79
C GLN A 89 -1.93 11.48 8.30
N LYS A 90 -0.89 10.65 8.35
CA LYS A 90 0.42 11.02 8.89
C LYS A 90 1.24 11.90 7.95
N TYR A 91 1.06 11.71 6.65
CA TYR A 91 1.80 12.41 5.59
C TYR A 91 0.86 13.00 4.54
N PRO A 92 0.16 14.12 4.83
CA PRO A 92 -0.87 14.70 3.96
C PRO A 92 -0.32 15.22 2.61
N ASP A 93 0.99 15.39 2.51
CA ASP A 93 1.68 15.74 1.25
C ASP A 93 1.79 14.57 0.28
N ILE A 94 1.65 13.32 0.76
CA ILE A 94 1.55 12.13 -0.09
C ILE A 94 0.09 11.98 -0.51
N LYS A 95 -0.19 12.12 -1.79
CA LYS A 95 -1.55 12.00 -2.34
C LYS A 95 -1.86 10.54 -2.65
N ILE A 96 -2.93 10.02 -2.06
CA ILE A 96 -3.33 8.62 -2.21
C ILE A 96 -4.66 8.56 -2.96
N TYR A 97 -4.69 7.76 -4.02
CA TYR A 97 -5.86 7.52 -4.83
C TYR A 97 -6.22 6.04 -4.78
N ALA A 98 -7.28 5.69 -4.02
CA ALA A 98 -7.73 4.32 -3.87
C ALA A 98 -8.75 3.98 -4.97
N ILE A 99 -8.28 3.33 -6.04
CA ILE A 99 -9.08 3.03 -7.24
C ILE A 99 -9.71 1.65 -7.11
N ASN A 100 -11.04 1.62 -7.05
CA ASN A 100 -11.81 0.38 -7.05
C ASN A 100 -11.86 -0.22 -8.46
N MET A 101 -11.47 -1.49 -8.56
CA MET A 101 -11.37 -2.26 -9.80
C MET A 101 -12.60 -3.13 -10.04
N GLU A 102 -13.78 -2.63 -9.69
CA GLU A 102 -15.07 -3.25 -9.97
C GLU A 102 -15.92 -2.28 -10.83
N LYS A 103 -17.00 -2.78 -11.40
CA LYS A 103 -17.99 -1.88 -11.96
C LYS A 103 -18.45 -0.89 -10.88
N PRO A 104 -18.50 0.42 -11.16
CA PRO A 104 -18.80 1.43 -10.16
C PRO A 104 -20.07 1.10 -9.37
N ASN A 105 -19.88 0.88 -8.07
CA ASN A 105 -20.97 0.67 -7.12
C ASN A 105 -20.62 1.38 -5.82
N LYS A 106 -21.17 2.59 -5.68
CA LYS A 106 -20.90 3.48 -4.53
C LYS A 106 -21.24 2.85 -3.18
N LEU A 107 -22.36 2.13 -3.11
CA LEU A 107 -22.80 1.47 -1.87
C LEU A 107 -21.80 0.38 -1.47
N ARG A 108 -21.48 -0.54 -2.36
CA ARG A 108 -20.53 -1.63 -2.07
C ARG A 108 -19.15 -1.10 -1.71
N ALA A 109 -18.64 -0.12 -2.45
CA ALA A 109 -17.33 0.47 -2.17
C ALA A 109 -17.31 1.22 -0.83
N GLY A 110 -18.38 1.98 -0.52
CA GLY A 110 -18.55 2.67 0.76
C GLY A 110 -18.70 1.70 1.94
N ASP A 111 -19.52 0.66 1.80
CA ASP A 111 -19.70 -0.37 2.83
C ASP A 111 -18.39 -1.12 3.11
N PHE A 112 -17.57 -1.38 2.08
CA PHE A 112 -16.26 -1.96 2.26
C PHE A 112 -15.38 -1.05 3.13
N PHE A 113 -15.23 0.24 2.81
CA PHE A 113 -14.45 1.20 3.60
C PHE A 113 -14.97 1.31 5.03
N LYS A 114 -16.29 1.41 5.20
CA LYS A 114 -16.94 1.42 6.50
C LYS A 114 -16.64 0.16 7.32
N SER A 115 -16.67 -1.01 6.67
CA SER A 115 -16.41 -2.30 7.34
C SER A 115 -15.00 -2.44 7.90
N ILE A 116 -14.04 -1.66 7.39
CA ILE A 116 -12.63 -1.64 7.83
C ILE A 116 -12.23 -0.31 8.49
N GLY A 117 -13.22 0.56 8.82
CA GLY A 117 -13.01 1.78 9.58
C GLY A 117 -12.23 2.88 8.84
N ILE A 118 -12.26 2.90 7.50
CA ILE A 118 -11.55 3.91 6.70
C ILE A 118 -12.44 5.12 6.44
N THR A 119 -11.97 6.30 6.85
CA THR A 119 -12.61 7.61 6.63
C THR A 119 -11.66 8.65 6.01
N SER A 120 -10.39 8.32 5.89
CA SER A 120 -9.33 9.25 5.45
C SER A 120 -8.87 9.04 4.02
N LEU A 121 -9.49 8.12 3.28
CA LEU A 121 -9.21 7.89 1.86
C LEU A 121 -10.47 8.10 1.06
N ASP A 122 -10.31 8.74 -0.10
CA ASP A 122 -11.36 8.86 -1.09
C ASP A 122 -11.40 7.62 -1.99
N ILE A 123 -12.60 7.29 -2.47
CA ILE A 123 -12.83 6.16 -3.38
C ILE A 123 -12.88 6.69 -4.81
N TYR A 124 -12.15 6.03 -5.69
CA TYR A 124 -12.14 6.30 -7.13
C TYR A 124 -12.50 5.03 -7.90
N PHE A 125 -12.83 5.18 -9.19
CA PHE A 125 -13.23 4.08 -10.07
C PHE A 125 -12.52 4.17 -11.42
N ASP A 126 -12.18 3.00 -11.98
CA ASP A 126 -11.74 2.85 -13.37
C ASP A 126 -12.74 1.97 -14.13
N PRO A 127 -13.93 2.52 -14.55
CA PRO A 127 -15.02 1.73 -15.08
C PRO A 127 -14.69 0.98 -16.36
N ASP A 128 -13.74 1.48 -17.14
CA ASP A 128 -13.30 0.90 -18.41
C ASP A 128 -12.06 0.00 -18.28
N PHE A 129 -11.53 -0.16 -17.06
CA PHE A 129 -10.31 -0.94 -16.77
C PHE A 129 -9.11 -0.49 -17.62
N LYS A 130 -9.05 0.80 -17.98
CA LYS A 130 -7.94 1.36 -18.78
C LYS A 130 -6.61 1.33 -18.05
N LEU A 131 -6.64 1.60 -16.74
CA LEU A 131 -5.43 1.65 -15.92
C LEU A 131 -4.80 0.26 -15.73
N VAL A 132 -5.59 -0.83 -15.77
CA VAL A 132 -5.05 -2.21 -15.81
C VAL A 132 -4.09 -2.39 -16.98
N LYS A 133 -4.50 -1.90 -18.16
CA LYS A 133 -3.68 -1.98 -19.39
C LYS A 133 -2.49 -1.04 -19.33
N THR A 134 -2.71 0.21 -18.89
CA THR A 134 -1.69 1.25 -18.76
C THR A 134 -0.53 0.77 -17.88
N PHE A 135 -0.83 0.22 -16.70
CA PHE A 135 0.15 -0.25 -15.74
C PHE A 135 0.52 -1.74 -15.89
N LYS A 136 -0.05 -2.44 -16.87
CA LYS A 136 0.17 -3.88 -17.11
C LYS A 136 0.02 -4.70 -15.83
N MET A 137 -1.06 -4.43 -15.10
CA MET A 137 -1.31 -5.06 -13.79
C MET A 137 -1.60 -6.54 -13.93
N ARG A 138 -1.16 -7.33 -12.95
CA ARG A 138 -1.31 -8.80 -12.93
C ARG A 138 -2.22 -9.30 -11.82
N GLY A 139 -2.56 -8.45 -10.85
CA GLY A 139 -3.37 -8.84 -9.70
C GLY A 139 -3.61 -7.69 -8.73
N LEU A 140 -4.35 -7.98 -7.66
CA LEU A 140 -4.67 -7.06 -6.59
C LEU A 140 -4.16 -7.59 -5.24
N PRO A 141 -3.77 -6.70 -4.32
CA PRO A 141 -3.59 -5.27 -4.54
C PRO A 141 -2.36 -4.97 -5.39
N THR A 142 -2.38 -3.85 -6.08
CA THR A 142 -1.20 -3.26 -6.72
C THR A 142 -1.20 -1.77 -6.43
N SER A 143 -0.04 -1.22 -6.05
CA SER A 143 0.12 0.22 -5.88
C SER A 143 1.23 0.75 -6.76
N ILE A 144 0.95 1.81 -7.51
CA ILE A 144 1.93 2.52 -8.33
C ILE A 144 2.46 3.70 -7.51
N LEU A 145 3.77 3.80 -7.41
CA LEU A 145 4.48 4.83 -6.67
C LEU A 145 5.00 5.88 -7.65
N ILE A 146 4.49 7.10 -7.54
CA ILE A 146 4.75 8.20 -8.48
C ILE A 146 5.49 9.30 -7.75
N ASN A 147 6.59 9.76 -8.32
CA ASN A 147 7.41 10.85 -7.79
C ASN A 147 6.84 12.24 -8.12
N LYS A 148 7.52 13.30 -7.64
CA LYS A 148 7.07 14.69 -7.81
C LYS A 148 7.07 15.17 -9.26
N ASP A 149 7.80 14.55 -10.16
CA ASP A 149 7.78 14.88 -11.60
C ASP A 149 6.66 14.20 -12.39
N GLY A 150 5.90 13.30 -11.72
CA GLY A 150 4.78 12.57 -12.31
C GLY A 150 5.16 11.23 -12.94
N SER A 151 6.40 10.75 -12.73
CA SER A 151 6.86 9.46 -13.25
C SER A 151 6.71 8.34 -12.22
N GLU A 152 6.42 7.11 -12.66
CA GLU A 152 6.41 5.94 -11.80
C GLU A 152 7.86 5.58 -11.43
N PHE A 153 8.21 5.69 -10.13
CA PHE A 153 9.53 5.27 -9.64
C PHE A 153 9.54 3.84 -9.10
N GLY A 154 8.37 3.26 -8.87
CA GLY A 154 8.25 1.89 -8.41
C GLY A 154 6.82 1.45 -8.25
N ARG A 155 6.64 0.21 -7.81
CA ARG A 155 5.32 -0.36 -7.51
C ARG A 155 5.37 -1.36 -6.38
N VAL A 156 4.25 -1.52 -5.72
CA VAL A 156 3.98 -2.59 -4.77
C VAL A 156 3.05 -3.59 -5.45
N VAL A 157 3.42 -4.88 -5.44
CA VAL A 157 2.60 -5.96 -6.00
C VAL A 157 2.28 -6.94 -4.88
N GLY A 158 1.03 -6.96 -4.46
CA GLY A 158 0.59 -7.68 -3.26
C GLY A 158 0.58 -6.80 -2.02
N GLU A 159 0.18 -7.37 -0.90
CA GLU A 159 -0.04 -6.70 0.38
C GLU A 159 1.27 -6.24 1.03
N VAL A 160 1.27 -4.99 1.56
CA VAL A 160 2.34 -4.47 2.41
C VAL A 160 1.75 -3.62 3.55
N ASP A 161 2.54 -3.42 4.59
CA ASP A 161 2.25 -2.40 5.60
C ASP A 161 2.83 -1.04 5.16
N PHE A 162 1.96 -0.18 4.61
CA PHE A 162 2.30 1.18 4.17
C PHE A 162 2.73 2.10 5.31
N ASN A 163 2.38 1.78 6.56
CA ASN A 163 2.77 2.56 7.73
C ASN A 163 4.05 2.01 8.40
N SER A 164 4.65 0.95 7.86
CA SER A 164 5.92 0.43 8.36
C SER A 164 7.05 1.44 8.18
N GLU A 165 7.99 1.45 9.12
CA GLU A 165 9.12 2.35 9.05
C GLU A 165 9.95 2.15 7.78
N LYS A 166 10.11 0.90 7.33
CA LYS A 166 10.82 0.57 6.09
C LYS A 166 10.18 1.20 4.86
N PHE A 167 8.84 1.16 4.76
CA PHE A 167 8.12 1.78 3.64
C PHE A 167 8.23 3.31 3.69
N ILE A 168 8.08 3.89 4.88
CA ILE A 168 8.22 5.34 5.09
C ILE A 168 9.63 5.81 4.74
N GLN A 169 10.67 5.08 5.13
CA GLN A 169 12.06 5.40 4.77
C GLN A 169 12.30 5.29 3.26
N LEU A 170 11.67 4.32 2.59
CA LEU A 170 11.70 4.22 1.13
C LEU A 170 11.10 5.49 0.50
N LEU A 171 9.90 5.89 0.90
CA LEU A 171 9.25 7.09 0.35
C LEU A 171 10.05 8.35 0.58
N LYS A 172 10.69 8.49 1.75
CA LYS A 172 11.54 9.67 2.07
C LYS A 172 12.70 9.90 1.12
N LYS A 173 13.12 8.90 0.36
CA LYS A 173 14.16 9.06 -0.68
C LYS A 173 13.64 9.81 -1.92
N TYR A 174 12.32 9.95 -2.06
CA TYR A 174 11.65 10.56 -3.22
C TYR A 174 10.86 11.84 -2.85
N ILE A 175 10.76 12.15 -1.55
CA ILE A 175 10.16 13.38 -1.02
C ILE A 175 11.22 14.51 -1.04
#